data_17d9955b19d586fdcb1ebdeffe32fea7
#
_entry.id   17d9955b19d586fdcb1ebdeffe32fea7
#
_cell.length_a   1.000
_cell.length_b   1.000
_cell.length_c   1.000
_cell.angle_alpha   90.00
_cell.angle_beta   90.00
_cell.angle_gamma   90.00
#
_symmetry.space_group_name_H-M   'P 1'
#
loop_
_entity.id
_entity.type
_entity.pdbx_description
1 polymer ?
#
loop_
_entity_poly.entity_id
_entity_poly.type
_entity_poly.pdbx_seq_one_letter_code
_entity_poly.pdbx_strand_id
1 'polypeptide(L)'
;RDHLDSGSVASPNRETEGMIDGSDAISDWPFLNALLNTASGATWVSLHHGGGVGMGFSQHAGMVLLADGTEEADARIGRVLWNDPASGVMRHADAGYEDAIACAQEHQLNLPGIFN
;
A
#
# COMPACT_ATOMS: atom_id res chain seq x y z
N ARG A 1 4.77 1.69 14.08
CA ARG A 1 4.38 2.41 13.69
C ARG A 1 4.72 3.65 14.10
N ASP A 2 4.73 4.48 13.84
CA ASP A 2 5.22 5.58 14.06
C ASP A 2 4.45 6.56 14.27
N HIS A 3 4.50 7.22 14.58
CA HIS A 3 3.92 7.98 14.78
C HIS A 3 4.04 8.87 15.46
N LEU A 4 4.45 9.39 15.73
CA LEU A 4 4.41 10.04 16.49
C LEU A 4 4.60 11.28 16.43
N ASP A 5 4.34 12.18 16.71
CA ASP A 5 4.64 13.22 17.33
C ASP A 5 5.62 14.05 16.57
N SER A 6 6.77 14.10 16.87
CA SER A 6 7.75 14.80 16.05
C SER A 6 7.77 14.21 14.65
N GLY A 7 7.45 12.95 14.58
CA GLY A 7 7.23 12.32 13.31
C GLY A 7 6.17 13.02 12.50
N SER A 8 5.10 13.45 13.13
CA SER A 8 4.02 14.08 12.40
C SER A 8 4.43 15.41 11.79
N VAL A 9 5.33 16.14 12.41
CA VAL A 9 5.85 17.38 11.84
C VAL A 9 6.73 17.10 10.64
N ALA A 10 7.47 16.00 10.65
CA ALA A 10 8.40 15.66 9.59
C ALA A 10 7.74 14.84 8.46
N SER A 11 6.53 14.37 8.66
CA SER A 11 5.88 13.47 7.72
C SER A 11 5.83 13.97 6.27
N PRO A 12 5.52 15.23 5.99
CA PRO A 12 5.51 15.69 4.61
C PRO A 12 6.84 15.45 3.90
N ASN A 13 7.94 15.56 4.63
CA ASN A 13 9.26 15.37 4.05
C ASN A 13 9.68 13.91 3.97
N ARG A 14 9.08 13.04 4.77
CA ARG A 14 9.44 11.63 4.79
C ARG A 14 8.55 10.77 3.91
N GLU A 15 7.24 10.99 4.01
CA GLU A 15 6.27 10.19 3.28
C GLU A 15 6.01 10.71 1.88
N THR A 16 6.30 11.98 1.63
CA THR A 16 5.94 12.62 0.36
C THR A 16 7.12 13.11 -0.45
N GLU A 17 8.32 13.04 0.07
CA GLU A 17 9.50 13.65 -0.58
C GLU A 17 9.85 13.02 -1.93
N GLY A 18 9.48 11.78 -2.14
CA GLY A 18 9.75 11.07 -3.39
C GLY A 18 8.59 11.05 -4.36
N MET A 19 7.52 11.78 -4.07
CA MET A 19 6.34 11.74 -4.93
C MET A 19 6.56 12.45 -6.26
N ILE A 20 6.04 11.86 -7.33
CA ILE A 20 5.97 12.54 -8.62
C ILE A 20 4.88 13.60 -8.58
N ASP A 21 3.72 13.28 -7.99
CA ASP A 21 2.62 14.22 -7.86
C ASP A 21 1.82 13.94 -6.59
N GLY A 22 0.82 14.77 -6.33
CA GLY A 22 0.01 14.65 -5.12
C GLY A 22 -0.92 13.46 -5.06
N SER A 23 -1.06 12.71 -6.14
CA SER A 23 -1.94 11.54 -6.16
C SER A 23 -1.45 10.42 -5.23
N ASP A 24 -0.15 10.38 -4.96
CA ASP A 24 0.42 9.40 -4.03
C ASP A 24 0.01 9.66 -2.58
N ALA A 25 -0.42 10.86 -2.25
CA ALA A 25 -0.81 11.23 -0.90
C ALA A 25 -2.32 11.16 -0.66
N ILE A 26 -3.06 10.53 -1.55
CA ILE A 26 -4.51 10.44 -1.44
C ILE A 26 -4.89 9.50 -0.30
N SER A 27 -5.78 9.95 0.55
CA SER A 27 -6.26 9.21 1.72
C SER A 27 -6.92 7.88 1.36
N ASP A 28 -7.42 7.73 0.16
CA ASP A 28 -8.07 6.50 -0.29
C ASP A 28 -7.13 5.30 -0.29
N TRP A 29 -5.83 5.51 -0.56
CA TRP A 29 -4.91 4.40 -0.72
C TRP A 29 -4.74 3.54 0.52
N PRO A 30 -4.53 4.11 1.72
CA PRO A 30 -4.47 3.30 2.93
C PRO A 30 -5.77 2.54 3.21
N PHE A 31 -6.92 3.14 2.92
CA PHE A 31 -8.21 2.45 3.06
C PHE A 31 -8.30 1.27 2.10
N LEU A 32 -8.01 1.49 0.83
CA LEU A 32 -8.05 0.43 -0.18
C LEU A 32 -7.06 -0.68 0.15
N ASN A 33 -5.88 -0.32 0.64
CA ASN A 33 -4.86 -1.29 1.03
C ASN A 33 -5.33 -2.16 2.21
N ALA A 34 -5.95 -1.55 3.23
CA ALA A 34 -6.49 -2.29 4.36
C ALA A 34 -7.62 -3.22 3.91
N LEU A 35 -8.52 -2.74 3.07
CA LEU A 35 -9.62 -3.56 2.55
C LEU A 35 -9.10 -4.70 1.68
N LEU A 36 -8.12 -4.45 0.84
CA LEU A 36 -7.49 -5.46 0.01
C LEU A 36 -6.86 -6.57 0.85
N ASN A 37 -6.11 -6.20 1.86
CA ASN A 37 -5.46 -7.16 2.74
C ASN A 37 -6.48 -7.99 3.51
N THR A 38 -7.57 -7.36 3.96
CA THR A 38 -8.68 -8.06 4.61
C THR A 38 -9.31 -9.07 3.65
N ALA A 39 -9.62 -8.65 2.43
CA ALA A 39 -10.22 -9.52 1.43
C ALA A 39 -9.29 -10.66 1.03
N SER A 40 -7.99 -10.44 1.04
CA SER A 40 -7.00 -11.46 0.70
C SER A 40 -6.82 -12.50 1.80
N GLY A 41 -7.23 -12.20 3.02
CA GLY A 41 -7.20 -13.14 4.12
C GLY A 41 -6.12 -12.87 5.16
N ALA A 42 -5.66 -11.63 5.29
CA ALA A 42 -4.75 -11.26 6.36
C ALA A 42 -5.38 -11.60 7.72
N THR A 43 -4.56 -12.04 8.66
CA THR A 43 -5.02 -12.42 9.98
C THR A 43 -5.51 -11.21 10.76
N TRP A 44 -4.87 -10.09 10.56
CA TRP A 44 -5.16 -8.84 11.23
C TRP A 44 -4.76 -7.69 10.34
N VAL A 45 -5.55 -6.64 10.29
CA VAL A 45 -5.22 -5.43 9.56
C VAL A 45 -5.39 -4.22 10.46
N SER A 46 -4.64 -3.18 10.16
CA SER A 46 -4.74 -1.93 10.89
C SER A 46 -4.72 -0.75 9.92
N LEU A 47 -5.32 0.33 10.36
CA LEU A 47 -5.28 1.60 9.67
C LEU A 47 -4.87 2.64 10.69
N HIS A 48 -3.80 3.39 10.38
CA HIS A 48 -3.23 4.36 11.29
C HIS A 48 -3.21 5.74 10.68
N HIS A 49 -3.33 6.73 11.53
CA HIS A 49 -2.99 8.08 11.19
C HIS A 49 -1.86 8.53 12.13
N GLY A 50 -0.65 8.68 11.58
CA GLY A 50 0.57 8.80 12.37
C GLY A 50 0.86 10.17 12.95
N GLY A 51 -0.02 11.14 12.79
CA GLY A 51 0.25 12.45 13.37
C GLY A 51 -0.46 13.61 12.71
N GLY A 52 -0.11 14.82 13.06
CA GLY A 52 -0.86 16.03 12.85
C GLY A 52 -0.55 16.84 11.60
N VAL A 53 -0.02 16.25 10.56
CA VAL A 53 0.35 16.98 9.34
C VAL A 53 -0.79 17.11 8.34
N GLY A 54 -2.01 16.87 8.75
CA GLY A 54 -3.17 16.97 7.89
C GLY A 54 -3.69 15.63 7.43
N MET A 55 -4.90 15.66 6.93
CA MET A 55 -5.61 14.44 6.53
C MET A 55 -4.90 13.81 5.33
N GLY A 56 -4.63 12.54 5.44
CA GLY A 56 -4.08 11.74 4.36
C GLY A 56 -2.56 11.59 4.35
N PHE A 57 -1.83 12.59 4.79
CA PHE A 57 -0.37 12.55 4.68
C PHE A 57 0.29 11.56 5.62
N SER A 58 -0.30 11.31 6.77
CA SER A 58 0.26 10.37 7.76
C SER A 58 -0.55 9.10 7.87
N GLN A 59 -1.51 8.88 6.98
CA GLN A 59 -2.29 7.65 6.99
C GLN A 59 -1.54 6.51 6.32
N HIS A 60 -1.61 5.35 6.94
CA HIS A 60 -1.04 4.14 6.38
C HIS A 60 -1.76 2.92 6.93
N ALA A 61 -1.72 1.86 6.17
CA ALA A 61 -2.29 0.57 6.54
C ALA A 61 -1.18 -0.41 6.89
N GLY A 62 -1.49 -1.35 7.74
CA GLY A 62 -0.62 -2.46 8.07
C GLY A 62 -1.40 -3.76 8.14
N MET A 63 -0.69 -4.87 8.16
CA MET A 63 -1.31 -6.18 8.30
C MET A 63 -0.38 -7.15 9.01
N VAL A 64 -0.97 -8.20 9.55
CA VAL A 64 -0.26 -9.30 10.16
C VAL A 64 -0.70 -10.59 9.49
N LEU A 65 0.27 -11.46 9.24
CA LEU A 65 0.05 -12.78 8.67
C LEU A 65 0.52 -13.82 9.69
N LEU A 66 -0.36 -14.75 10.04
CA LEU A 66 -0.01 -15.85 10.93
C LEU A 66 0.28 -17.09 10.11
N ALA A 67 1.50 -17.58 10.21
CA ALA A 67 1.92 -18.83 9.60
C ALA A 67 1.85 -19.93 10.67
N ASP A 68 0.82 -20.74 10.61
CA ASP A 68 0.61 -21.81 11.60
C ASP A 68 0.83 -23.22 11.03
N GLY A 69 1.35 -23.31 9.81
CA GLY A 69 1.64 -24.58 9.15
C GLY A 69 0.44 -25.23 8.47
N THR A 70 -0.71 -24.57 8.45
CA THR A 70 -1.89 -25.12 7.75
C THR A 70 -1.91 -24.70 6.29
N GLU A 71 -2.57 -25.51 5.45
CA GLU A 71 -2.77 -25.17 4.05
C GLU A 71 -3.61 -23.91 3.88
N GLU A 72 -4.57 -23.70 4.77
CA GLU A 72 -5.39 -22.50 4.74
C GLU A 72 -4.56 -21.24 4.99
N ALA A 73 -3.66 -21.28 5.97
CA ALA A 73 -2.75 -20.17 6.23
C ALA A 73 -1.84 -19.90 5.04
N ASP A 74 -1.30 -20.96 4.43
CA ASP A 74 -0.45 -20.83 3.23
C ASP A 74 -1.17 -20.12 2.09
N ALA A 75 -2.42 -20.48 1.85
CA ALA A 75 -3.22 -19.87 0.80
C ALA A 75 -3.48 -18.38 1.07
N ARG A 76 -3.79 -18.04 2.31
CA ARG A 76 -4.00 -16.65 2.72
C ARG A 76 -2.72 -15.82 2.59
N ILE A 77 -1.62 -16.35 3.08
CA ILE A 77 -0.31 -15.69 3.01
C ILE A 77 0.06 -15.44 1.56
N GLY A 78 -0.12 -16.44 0.71
CA GLY A 78 0.18 -16.31 -0.72
C GLY A 78 -0.62 -15.19 -1.37
N ARG A 79 -1.92 -15.09 -1.07
CA ARG A 79 -2.77 -14.03 -1.62
C ARG A 79 -2.33 -12.66 -1.15
N VAL A 80 -2.07 -12.50 0.14
CA VAL A 80 -1.68 -11.20 0.69
C VAL A 80 -0.33 -10.76 0.16
N LEU A 81 0.65 -11.66 0.14
CA LEU A 81 2.00 -11.35 -0.34
C LEU A 81 2.04 -11.04 -1.84
N TRP A 82 1.07 -11.49 -2.59
CA TRP A 82 0.93 -11.08 -3.99
C TRP A 82 0.13 -9.78 -4.13
N ASN A 83 -1.04 -9.70 -3.51
CA ASN A 83 -1.98 -8.61 -3.74
C ASN A 83 -1.50 -7.29 -3.16
N ASP A 84 -0.88 -7.30 -2.00
CA ASP A 84 -0.42 -6.07 -1.36
C ASP A 84 0.63 -5.35 -2.22
N PRO A 85 1.75 -5.98 -2.59
CA PRO A 85 2.70 -5.32 -3.47
C PRO A 85 2.15 -5.06 -4.87
N ALA A 86 1.31 -5.94 -5.41
CA ALA A 86 0.72 -5.71 -6.74
C ALA A 86 -0.14 -4.44 -6.76
N SER A 87 -0.94 -4.21 -5.73
CA SER A 87 -1.73 -2.98 -5.64
C SER A 87 -0.85 -1.74 -5.53
N GLY A 88 0.26 -1.84 -4.83
CA GLY A 88 1.25 -0.77 -4.75
C GLY A 88 1.87 -0.46 -6.11
N VAL A 89 2.25 -1.50 -6.85
CA VAL A 89 2.78 -1.32 -8.21
C VAL A 89 1.74 -0.69 -9.12
N MET A 90 0.50 -1.14 -9.06
CA MET A 90 -0.58 -0.58 -9.87
C MET A 90 -0.79 0.90 -9.60
N ARG A 91 -0.81 1.28 -8.33
CA ARG A 91 -0.99 2.66 -7.92
C ARG A 91 0.16 3.54 -8.40
N HIS A 92 1.39 3.09 -8.22
CA HIS A 92 2.57 3.85 -8.65
C HIS A 92 2.69 3.91 -10.17
N ALA A 93 2.29 2.86 -10.88
CA ALA A 93 2.23 2.89 -12.34
C ALA A 93 1.21 3.92 -12.83
N ASP A 94 0.06 4.00 -12.15
CA ASP A 94 -0.96 5.00 -12.46
C ASP A 94 -0.45 6.42 -12.21
N ALA A 95 0.38 6.60 -11.19
CA ALA A 95 1.01 7.89 -10.90
C ALA A 95 2.16 8.22 -11.85
N GLY A 96 2.58 7.30 -12.72
CA GLY A 96 3.58 7.57 -13.74
C GLY A 96 5.00 7.18 -13.40
N TYR A 97 5.22 6.40 -12.34
CA TYR A 97 6.57 5.92 -12.00
C TYR A 97 7.03 4.88 -13.00
N GLU A 98 8.15 5.15 -13.66
CA GLU A 98 8.67 4.29 -14.74
C GLU A 98 8.99 2.88 -14.25
N ASP A 99 9.60 2.77 -13.07
CA ASP A 99 9.93 1.46 -12.50
C ASP A 99 8.69 0.63 -12.21
N ALA A 100 7.61 1.29 -11.77
CA ALA A 100 6.34 0.61 -11.51
C ALA A 100 5.69 0.16 -12.81
N ILE A 101 5.75 0.98 -13.85
CA ILE A 101 5.24 0.63 -15.18
C ILE A 101 6.01 -0.59 -15.73
N ALA A 102 7.32 -0.57 -15.62
CA ALA A 102 8.15 -1.69 -16.07
C ALA A 102 7.84 -2.98 -15.29
N CYS A 103 7.72 -2.86 -13.97
CA CYS A 103 7.36 -3.99 -13.11
C CYS A 103 5.97 -4.54 -13.46
N ALA A 104 5.01 -3.67 -13.70
CA ALA A 104 3.65 -4.07 -14.08
C ALA A 104 3.65 -4.84 -15.41
N GLN A 105 4.46 -4.41 -16.37
CA GLN A 105 4.61 -5.11 -17.64
C GLN A 105 5.24 -6.48 -17.46
N GLU A 106 6.33 -6.54 -16.70
CA GLU A 106 7.04 -7.79 -16.46
C GLU A 106 6.14 -8.83 -15.82
N HIS A 107 5.32 -8.42 -14.86
CA HIS A 107 4.42 -9.32 -14.15
C HIS A 107 3.02 -9.42 -14.77
N GLN A 108 2.82 -8.82 -15.93
CA GLN A 108 1.58 -8.89 -16.70
C GLN A 108 0.35 -8.45 -15.90
N LEU A 109 0.50 -7.38 -15.12
CA LEU A 109 -0.62 -6.82 -14.39
C LEU A 109 -1.63 -6.21 -15.37
N ASN A 110 -2.89 -6.40 -15.06
CA ASN A 110 -3.97 -5.87 -15.90
C ASN A 110 -4.21 -4.40 -15.56
N LEU A 111 -3.64 -3.51 -16.35
CA LEU A 111 -3.75 -2.06 -16.16
C LEU A 111 -4.33 -1.40 -17.40
N PRO A 112 -5.65 -1.47 -17.60
CA PRO A 112 -6.29 -0.98 -18.85
C PRO A 112 -6.26 0.54 -18.97
N GLY A 113 -5.72 1.31 -18.25
CA GLY A 113 -5.50 2.74 -18.43
C GLY A 113 -4.07 3.08 -18.82
N ILE A 114 -3.17 2.10 -18.65
CA ILE A 114 -1.73 2.26 -18.88
C ILE A 114 -1.30 1.39 -20.05
N PHE A 115 -1.77 0.16 -20.07
CA PHE A 115 -1.55 -0.78 -21.17
C PHE A 115 -2.87 -1.10 -21.85
N ASN A 116 -2.86 -1.13 -23.12
CA ASN A 116 -4.07 -1.45 -23.91
C ASN A 116 -4.22 -2.94 -24.15
#